data_2a227fe1e4f90978cec744f83ba11b7a
#
_entry.id   2a227fe1e4f90978cec744f83ba11b7a
#
_cell.length_a   1.000
_cell.length_b   1.000
_cell.length_c   1.000
_cell.angle_alpha   90.00
_cell.angle_beta   90.00
_cell.angle_gamma   90.00
#
_symmetry.space_group_name_H-M   'P 1'
#
loop_
_entity.id
_entity.type
_entity.pdbx_description
1 polymer ?
#
loop_
_entity_poly.entity_id
_entity_poly.type
_entity_poly.pdbx_seq_one_letter_code
_entity_poly.pdbx_strand_id
1 'polypeptide(L)'
;IVKFCENGAKAVNWEATKRRVDASFFARYSVSALREQSDYWLEYQGRLTEPMSYNAETDRYTPISWDDAFALIGKHLRNLPSPNMAEFYTSGRASNEAAYLYQLFVRAYGTNNFPDCSNMCHEASGVALAQSVGVGKGTVTFDDFEHADAIFVLGQNPGTNHPRMLEPLREAVKRGAQVVCVNPLKERGLE
;
A
#
# COMPACT_ATOMS: atom_id res chain seq x y z
N ILE A 1 -12.06 -0.23 -27.03
CA ILE A 1 -12.17 -1.01 -25.78
C ILE A 1 -11.66 -0.12 -24.65
N VAL A 2 -12.46 0.10 -23.62
CA VAL A 2 -12.02 0.85 -22.44
C VAL A 2 -11.05 -0.03 -21.65
N LYS A 3 -9.80 0.40 -21.52
CA LYS A 3 -8.82 -0.24 -20.64
C LYS A 3 -8.93 0.37 -19.24
N PHE A 4 -8.87 -0.45 -18.20
CA PHE A 4 -8.90 -0.04 -16.81
C PHE A 4 -7.89 -0.84 -15.99
N CYS A 5 -7.55 -0.34 -14.80
CA CYS A 5 -6.65 -1.04 -13.87
C CYS A 5 -7.43 -2.07 -13.06
N GLU A 6 -7.09 -3.34 -13.17
CA GLU A 6 -7.73 -4.43 -12.43
C GLU A 6 -7.55 -4.28 -10.92
N ASN A 7 -6.39 -3.86 -10.47
CA ASN A 7 -6.13 -3.63 -9.04
C ASN A 7 -6.96 -2.46 -8.51
N GLY A 8 -7.12 -1.40 -9.30
CA GLY A 8 -8.03 -0.29 -8.96
C GLY A 8 -9.48 -0.73 -8.88
N ALA A 9 -9.93 -1.56 -9.80
CA ALA A 9 -11.30 -2.12 -9.79
C ALA A 9 -11.54 -2.99 -8.55
N LYS A 10 -10.57 -3.82 -8.16
CA LYS A 10 -10.63 -4.59 -6.90
C LYS A 10 -10.71 -3.69 -5.67
N ALA A 11 -9.86 -2.66 -5.60
CA ALA A 11 -9.86 -1.71 -4.49
C ALA A 11 -11.21 -1.01 -4.33
N VAL A 12 -11.80 -0.54 -5.44
CA VAL A 12 -13.15 0.06 -5.43
C VAL A 12 -14.21 -0.94 -4.96
N ASN A 13 -14.16 -2.18 -5.45
CA ASN A 13 -15.11 -3.23 -5.05
C ASN A 13 -15.03 -3.53 -3.54
N TRP A 14 -13.84 -3.57 -2.98
CA TRP A 14 -13.65 -3.80 -1.55
C TRP A 14 -14.06 -2.59 -0.70
N GLU A 15 -13.82 -1.38 -1.15
CA GLU A 15 -14.27 -0.18 -0.46
C GLU A 15 -15.78 0.01 -0.50
N ALA A 16 -16.42 -0.36 -1.61
CA ALA A 16 -17.86 -0.25 -1.80
C ALA A 16 -18.66 -1.42 -1.21
N THR A 17 -18.02 -2.38 -0.56
CA THR A 17 -18.68 -3.56 0.00
C THR A 17 -19.67 -3.22 1.12
N LYS A 18 -20.78 -3.96 1.16
CA LYS A 18 -21.74 -3.92 2.29
C LYS A 18 -21.33 -4.79 3.46
N ARG A 19 -20.26 -5.59 3.31
CA ARG A 19 -19.77 -6.45 4.38
C ARG A 19 -19.17 -5.61 5.49
N ARG A 20 -19.35 -6.09 6.72
CA ARG A 20 -18.89 -5.40 7.93
C ARG A 20 -18.07 -6.34 8.79
N VAL A 21 -16.97 -5.83 9.29
CA VAL A 21 -16.15 -6.44 10.32
C VAL A 21 -16.43 -5.67 11.60
N ASP A 22 -17.35 -6.16 12.38
CA ASP A 22 -17.90 -5.55 13.59
C ASP A 22 -17.57 -6.37 14.85
N ALA A 23 -18.12 -5.98 15.99
CA ALA A 23 -17.97 -6.69 17.24
C ALA A 23 -18.41 -8.16 17.15
N SER A 24 -19.45 -8.47 16.37
CA SER A 24 -19.94 -9.84 16.21
C SER A 24 -18.99 -10.72 15.42
N PHE A 25 -18.25 -10.14 14.47
CA PHE A 25 -17.20 -10.83 13.75
C PHE A 25 -16.05 -11.20 14.70
N PHE A 26 -15.54 -10.26 15.48
CA PHE A 26 -14.46 -10.52 16.43
C PHE A 26 -14.87 -11.37 17.63
N ALA A 27 -16.17 -11.43 17.96
CA ALA A 27 -16.68 -12.39 18.93
C ALA A 27 -16.57 -13.84 18.42
N ARG A 28 -16.64 -14.07 17.11
CA ARG A 28 -16.51 -15.41 16.50
C ARG A 28 -15.08 -15.85 16.28
N TYR A 29 -14.19 -14.93 15.92
CA TYR A 29 -12.82 -15.25 15.53
C TYR A 29 -11.80 -14.67 16.53
N SER A 30 -10.91 -15.53 17.04
CA SER A 30 -9.74 -15.07 17.78
C SER A 30 -8.68 -14.52 16.82
N VAL A 31 -7.74 -13.71 17.32
CA VAL A 31 -6.65 -13.17 16.52
C VAL A 31 -5.77 -14.30 15.99
N SER A 32 -5.51 -15.33 16.79
CA SER A 32 -4.77 -16.53 16.36
C SER A 32 -5.48 -17.24 15.20
N ALA A 33 -6.79 -17.41 15.27
CA ALA A 33 -7.56 -18.02 14.18
C ALA A 33 -7.56 -17.15 12.91
N LEU A 34 -7.55 -15.83 13.04
CA LEU A 34 -7.46 -14.91 11.89
C LEU A 34 -6.08 -14.97 11.22
N ARG A 35 -5.01 -15.17 11.95
CA ARG A 35 -3.65 -15.31 11.40
C ARG A 35 -3.47 -16.52 10.49
N GLU A 36 -4.28 -17.54 10.66
CA GLU A 36 -4.26 -18.75 9.82
C GLU A 36 -5.07 -18.58 8.51
N GLN A 37 -5.76 -17.45 8.36
CA GLN A 37 -6.54 -17.18 7.15
C GLN A 37 -5.64 -16.54 6.07
N SER A 38 -6.00 -16.75 4.80
CA SER A 38 -5.31 -16.07 3.70
C SER A 38 -5.64 -14.58 3.67
N ASP A 39 -4.72 -13.75 3.15
CA ASP A 39 -4.93 -12.32 2.97
C ASP A 39 -6.19 -12.02 2.16
N TYR A 40 -6.45 -12.82 1.12
CA TYR A 40 -7.67 -12.72 0.31
C TYR A 40 -8.94 -12.93 1.15
N TRP A 41 -8.93 -13.93 2.04
CA TRP A 41 -10.08 -14.20 2.90
C TRP A 41 -10.30 -13.05 3.89
N LEU A 42 -9.23 -12.53 4.50
CA LEU A 42 -9.28 -11.41 5.44
C LEU A 42 -9.86 -10.15 4.78
N GLU A 43 -9.35 -9.77 3.62
CA GLU A 43 -9.85 -8.61 2.87
C GLU A 43 -11.31 -8.78 2.46
N TYR A 44 -11.71 -10.00 2.15
CA TYR A 44 -13.06 -10.30 1.69
C TYR A 44 -14.12 -10.19 2.79
N GLN A 45 -13.74 -10.14 4.08
CA GLN A 45 -14.70 -10.03 5.20
C GLN A 45 -15.41 -8.68 5.26
N GLY A 46 -14.80 -7.63 4.76
CA GLY A 46 -15.41 -6.31 4.65
C GLY A 46 -14.68 -5.22 5.43
N ARG A 47 -15.42 -4.19 5.85
CA ARG A 47 -14.86 -2.99 6.45
C ARG A 47 -15.06 -2.98 7.96
N LEU A 48 -14.01 -2.57 8.67
CA LEU A 48 -14.08 -2.28 10.10
C LEU A 48 -15.06 -1.14 10.35
N THR A 49 -15.95 -1.28 11.32
CA THR A 49 -17.05 -0.34 11.56
C THR A 49 -16.89 0.53 12.79
N GLU A 50 -16.03 0.13 13.70
CA GLU A 50 -15.84 0.79 14.99
C GLU A 50 -14.41 0.56 15.51
N PRO A 51 -13.90 1.40 16.42
CA PRO A 51 -12.59 1.17 17.02
C PRO A 51 -12.58 -0.13 17.82
N MET A 52 -11.48 -0.86 17.70
CA MET A 52 -11.27 -2.13 18.39
C MET A 52 -9.96 -2.08 19.18
N SER A 53 -9.96 -2.70 20.36
CA SER A 53 -8.77 -2.92 21.15
C SER A 53 -8.52 -4.42 21.31
N TYR A 54 -7.25 -4.83 21.20
CA TYR A 54 -6.87 -6.23 21.42
C TYR A 54 -6.86 -6.55 22.91
N ASN A 55 -7.54 -7.63 23.27
CA ASN A 55 -7.51 -8.22 24.60
C ASN A 55 -6.68 -9.52 24.56
N ALA A 56 -5.54 -9.50 25.22
CA ALA A 56 -4.61 -10.63 25.24
C ALA A 56 -5.14 -11.84 26.01
N GLU A 57 -5.99 -11.64 27.03
CA GLU A 57 -6.54 -12.74 27.84
C GLU A 57 -7.52 -13.59 27.03
N THR A 58 -8.30 -12.95 26.15
CA THR A 58 -9.28 -13.62 25.32
C THR A 58 -8.81 -13.88 23.89
N ASP A 59 -7.63 -13.38 23.52
CA ASP A 59 -7.09 -13.40 22.17
C ASP A 59 -8.07 -12.83 21.12
N ARG A 60 -8.77 -11.75 21.46
CA ARG A 60 -9.83 -11.16 20.62
C ARG A 60 -9.71 -9.64 20.56
N TYR A 61 -10.23 -9.08 19.48
CA TYR A 61 -10.53 -7.66 19.42
C TYR A 61 -11.89 -7.40 20.07
N THR A 62 -11.94 -6.38 20.93
CA THR A 62 -13.16 -5.90 21.60
C THR A 62 -13.44 -4.46 21.20
N PRO A 63 -14.70 -4.07 20.96
CA PRO A 63 -15.02 -2.69 20.63
C PRO A 63 -14.72 -1.76 21.81
N ILE A 64 -14.22 -0.57 21.48
CA ILE A 64 -14.03 0.53 22.44
C ILE A 64 -14.65 1.80 21.88
N SER A 65 -14.98 2.76 22.75
CA SER A 65 -15.45 4.07 22.30
C SER A 65 -14.34 4.85 21.60
N TRP A 66 -14.70 5.84 20.77
CA TRP A 66 -13.71 6.74 20.18
C TRP A 66 -12.95 7.53 21.24
N ASP A 67 -13.61 7.94 22.31
CA ASP A 67 -12.97 8.68 23.42
C ASP A 67 -11.93 7.80 24.13
N ASP A 68 -12.26 6.53 24.38
CA ASP A 68 -11.31 5.58 24.97
C ASP A 68 -10.15 5.28 24.01
N ALA A 69 -10.41 5.16 22.72
CA ALA A 69 -9.37 4.96 21.72
C ALA A 69 -8.39 6.15 21.69
N PHE A 70 -8.89 7.38 21.67
CA PHE A 70 -8.06 8.58 21.72
C PHE A 70 -7.31 8.71 23.05
N ALA A 71 -7.97 8.38 24.17
CA ALA A 71 -7.32 8.39 25.48
C ALA A 71 -6.17 7.37 25.54
N LEU A 72 -6.40 6.16 25.00
CA LEU A 72 -5.38 5.10 24.93
C LEU A 72 -4.19 5.50 24.08
N ILE A 73 -4.42 5.99 22.85
CA ILE A 73 -3.37 6.47 21.95
C ILE A 73 -2.58 7.61 22.62
N GLY A 74 -3.29 8.60 23.17
CA GLY A 74 -2.67 9.72 23.85
C GLY A 74 -1.85 9.31 25.07
N LYS A 75 -2.30 8.30 25.83
CA LYS A 75 -1.53 7.72 26.93
C LYS A 75 -0.23 7.09 26.44
N HIS A 76 -0.26 6.26 25.39
CA HIS A 76 0.94 5.64 24.85
C HIS A 76 1.93 6.68 24.32
N LEU A 77 1.47 7.66 23.57
CA LEU A 77 2.33 8.71 23.02
C LEU A 77 2.98 9.57 24.13
N ARG A 78 2.21 9.95 25.18
CA ARG A 78 2.75 10.73 26.30
C ARG A 78 3.74 9.96 27.17
N ASN A 79 3.64 8.64 27.20
CA ASN A 79 4.55 7.80 27.98
C ASN A 79 5.89 7.53 27.28
N LEU A 80 6.06 7.95 26.02
CA LEU A 80 7.35 7.87 25.35
C LEU A 80 8.34 8.86 25.98
N PRO A 81 9.60 8.43 26.20
CA PRO A 81 10.64 9.31 26.75
C PRO A 81 10.92 10.56 25.92
N SER A 82 10.65 10.51 24.62
CA SER A 82 10.80 11.64 23.69
C SER A 82 9.79 11.50 22.56
N PRO A 83 9.21 12.61 22.05
CA PRO A 83 8.39 12.58 20.85
C PRO A 83 9.08 11.96 19.64
N ASN A 84 10.40 12.03 19.56
CA ASN A 84 11.17 11.45 18.45
C ASN A 84 11.27 9.91 18.50
N MET A 85 10.73 9.27 19.54
CA MET A 85 10.58 7.81 19.58
C MET A 85 9.30 7.33 18.89
N ALA A 86 8.44 8.25 18.44
CA ALA A 86 7.30 7.95 17.60
C ALA A 86 7.58 8.29 16.14
N GLU A 87 7.06 7.47 15.24
CA GLU A 87 7.09 7.69 13.80
C GLU A 87 5.67 7.62 13.26
N PHE A 88 5.32 8.54 12.36
CA PHE A 88 3.97 8.71 11.86
C PHE A 88 3.95 8.61 10.33
N TYR A 89 3.53 7.47 9.83
CA TYR A 89 3.46 7.22 8.39
C TYR A 89 2.09 7.61 7.81
N THR A 90 2.07 8.19 6.63
CA THR A 90 0.85 8.39 5.85
C THR A 90 0.99 7.82 4.44
N SER A 91 -0.11 7.28 3.94
CA SER A 91 -0.23 6.74 2.59
C SER A 91 -0.76 7.81 1.63
N GLY A 92 -0.38 7.75 0.35
CA GLY A 92 -0.96 8.56 -0.73
C GLY A 92 -2.45 8.33 -0.97
N ARG A 93 -3.08 7.38 -0.28
CA ARG A 93 -4.53 7.14 -0.31
C ARG A 93 -5.32 7.97 0.70
N ALA A 94 -4.65 8.68 1.61
CA ALA A 94 -5.30 9.64 2.48
C ALA A 94 -5.78 10.87 1.68
N SER A 95 -6.90 11.47 2.08
CA SER A 95 -7.30 12.76 1.52
C SER A 95 -6.31 13.86 1.90
N ASN A 96 -6.24 14.93 1.13
CA ASN A 96 -5.36 16.06 1.44
C ASN A 96 -5.67 16.68 2.81
N GLU A 97 -6.95 16.76 3.18
CA GLU A 97 -7.39 17.26 4.47
C GLU A 97 -6.93 16.36 5.62
N ALA A 98 -7.07 15.04 5.46
CA ALA A 98 -6.61 14.08 6.45
C ALA A 98 -5.09 14.11 6.60
N ALA A 99 -4.33 14.18 5.50
CA ALA A 99 -2.88 14.30 5.52
C ALA A 99 -2.41 15.59 6.19
N TYR A 100 -3.08 16.71 5.92
CA TYR A 100 -2.79 18.00 6.56
C TYR A 100 -3.04 17.97 8.07
N LEU A 101 -4.20 17.48 8.50
CA LEU A 101 -4.53 17.35 9.92
C LEU A 101 -3.58 16.41 10.64
N TYR A 102 -3.19 15.33 9.98
CA TYR A 102 -2.23 14.39 10.54
C TYR A 102 -0.84 15.03 10.69
N GLN A 103 -0.38 15.78 9.70
CA GLN A 103 0.87 16.55 9.81
C GLN A 103 0.80 17.57 10.96
N LEU A 104 -0.30 18.29 11.09
CA LEU A 104 -0.50 19.26 12.16
C LEU A 104 -0.45 18.58 13.54
N PHE A 105 -1.09 17.44 13.68
CA PHE A 105 -1.03 16.62 14.89
C PHE A 105 0.39 16.19 15.23
N VAL A 106 1.15 15.67 14.27
CA VAL A 106 2.54 15.21 14.46
C VAL A 106 3.44 16.36 14.92
N ARG A 107 3.30 17.54 14.30
CA ARG A 107 4.05 18.72 14.68
C ARG A 107 3.65 19.25 16.05
N ALA A 108 2.37 19.24 16.39
CA ALA A 108 1.88 19.61 17.72
C ALA A 108 2.33 18.61 18.79
N TYR A 109 2.47 17.35 18.46
CA TYR A 109 3.05 16.33 19.34
C TYR A 109 4.55 16.58 19.61
N GLY A 110 5.27 17.22 18.70
CA GLY A 110 6.63 17.68 18.91
C GLY A 110 7.71 16.87 18.18
N THR A 111 7.37 16.19 17.11
CA THR A 111 8.32 15.48 16.24
C THR A 111 8.16 15.88 14.77
N ASN A 112 9.19 15.59 13.98
CA ASN A 112 9.16 15.68 12.53
C ASN A 112 9.36 14.29 11.86
N ASN A 113 9.25 13.22 12.62
CA ASN A 113 9.32 11.85 12.12
C ASN A 113 8.02 11.49 11.39
N PHE A 114 7.88 12.03 10.19
CA PHE A 114 6.69 11.95 9.38
C PHE A 114 7.02 11.52 7.94
N PRO A 115 7.50 10.27 7.74
CA PRO A 115 7.71 9.75 6.40
C PRO A 115 6.38 9.56 5.67
N ASP A 116 6.43 9.69 4.36
CA ASP A 116 5.27 9.46 3.50
C ASP A 116 5.60 8.48 2.36
N CYS A 117 4.56 8.13 1.60
CA CYS A 117 4.73 7.19 0.49
C CYS A 117 5.57 7.77 -0.66
N SER A 118 5.60 9.09 -0.86
CA SER A 118 6.36 9.74 -1.93
C SER A 118 7.86 9.52 -1.72
N ASN A 119 8.35 9.76 -0.51
CA ASN A 119 9.76 9.55 -0.15
C ASN A 119 10.18 8.09 -0.27
N MET A 120 9.30 7.16 0.10
CA MET A 120 9.58 5.72 0.08
C MET A 120 9.34 5.06 -1.27
N CYS A 121 8.63 5.72 -2.19
CA CYS A 121 8.24 5.13 -3.48
C CYS A 121 9.19 5.58 -4.60
N HIS A 122 8.91 6.68 -5.26
CA HIS A 122 9.60 7.11 -6.49
C HIS A 122 10.29 8.47 -6.42
N GLU A 123 10.39 9.09 -5.25
CA GLU A 123 11.14 10.35 -5.12
C GLU A 123 12.60 10.17 -5.53
N ALA A 124 13.26 9.11 -5.04
CA ALA A 124 14.64 8.81 -5.41
C ALA A 124 14.79 8.59 -6.93
N SER A 125 13.83 7.93 -7.56
CA SER A 125 13.81 7.73 -9.02
C SER A 125 13.66 9.07 -9.76
N GLY A 126 12.78 9.95 -9.29
CA GLY A 126 12.59 11.28 -9.87
C GLY A 126 13.85 12.15 -9.78
N VAL A 127 14.51 12.15 -8.64
CA VAL A 127 15.79 12.87 -8.43
C VAL A 127 16.88 12.32 -9.33
N ALA A 128 17.07 10.99 -9.36
CA ALA A 128 18.09 10.35 -10.18
C ALA A 128 17.88 10.58 -11.68
N LEU A 129 16.65 10.47 -12.16
CA LEU A 129 16.29 10.72 -13.55
C LEU A 129 16.52 12.20 -13.92
N ALA A 130 16.13 13.14 -13.06
CA ALA A 130 16.36 14.56 -13.30
C ALA A 130 17.86 14.89 -13.43
N GLN A 131 18.72 14.25 -12.62
CA GLN A 131 20.16 14.41 -12.69
C GLN A 131 20.80 13.73 -13.92
N SER A 132 20.26 12.59 -14.34
CA SER A 132 20.84 11.78 -15.42
C SER A 132 20.35 12.18 -16.80
N VAL A 133 19.08 12.45 -16.95
CA VAL A 133 18.43 12.74 -18.26
C VAL A 133 17.74 14.10 -18.32
N GLY A 134 17.84 14.91 -17.26
CA GLY A 134 17.31 16.27 -17.20
C GLY A 134 15.81 16.36 -16.88
N VAL A 135 15.11 15.25 -16.69
CA VAL A 135 13.68 15.22 -16.36
C VAL A 135 13.37 14.05 -15.41
N GLY A 136 12.59 14.32 -14.37
CA GLY A 136 12.21 13.31 -13.36
C GLY A 136 11.14 12.31 -13.80
N LYS A 137 11.17 11.90 -15.06
CA LYS A 137 10.19 10.98 -15.68
C LYS A 137 10.88 10.02 -16.62
N GLY A 138 10.17 8.92 -16.96
CA GLY A 138 10.59 8.03 -18.04
C GLY A 138 10.59 8.75 -19.39
N THR A 139 11.49 8.34 -20.27
CA THR A 139 11.73 8.95 -21.59
C THR A 139 11.09 8.16 -22.74
N VAL A 140 10.50 6.98 -22.42
CA VAL A 140 9.84 6.11 -23.39
C VAL A 140 8.33 6.15 -23.21
N THR A 141 7.60 5.91 -24.28
CA THR A 141 6.15 5.77 -24.29
C THR A 141 5.74 4.31 -24.24
N PHE A 142 4.45 4.06 -24.04
CA PHE A 142 3.93 2.69 -24.04
C PHE A 142 4.05 2.03 -25.42
N ASP A 143 3.97 2.82 -26.50
CA ASP A 143 4.07 2.34 -27.87
C ASP A 143 5.50 1.91 -28.23
N ASP A 144 6.52 2.43 -27.56
CA ASP A 144 7.91 2.03 -27.80
C ASP A 144 8.18 0.53 -27.53
N PHE A 145 7.36 -0.09 -26.69
CA PHE A 145 7.42 -1.54 -26.46
C PHE A 145 7.15 -2.34 -27.74
N GLU A 146 6.36 -1.81 -28.68
CA GLU A 146 6.05 -2.44 -29.93
C GLU A 146 7.24 -2.46 -30.90
N HIS A 147 8.24 -1.63 -30.66
CA HIS A 147 9.41 -1.45 -31.54
C HIS A 147 10.72 -1.94 -30.91
N ALA A 148 10.69 -2.33 -29.63
CA ALA A 148 11.89 -2.79 -28.94
C ALA A 148 12.23 -4.23 -29.31
N ASP A 149 13.52 -4.50 -29.61
CA ASP A 149 14.06 -5.85 -29.82
C ASP A 149 14.54 -6.49 -28.50
N ALA A 150 14.85 -5.66 -27.48
CA ALA A 150 15.21 -6.13 -26.16
C ALA A 150 14.61 -5.19 -25.09
N ILE A 151 14.06 -5.79 -24.03
CA ILE A 151 13.44 -5.08 -22.92
C ILE A 151 14.04 -5.59 -21.62
N PHE A 152 14.66 -4.70 -20.84
CA PHE A 152 15.23 -5.03 -19.53
C PHE A 152 14.30 -4.57 -18.42
N VAL A 153 13.85 -5.52 -17.60
CA VAL A 153 12.99 -5.27 -16.43
C VAL A 153 13.85 -5.43 -15.17
N LEU A 154 14.17 -4.31 -14.52
CA LEU A 154 15.12 -4.25 -13.42
C LEU A 154 14.39 -3.95 -12.11
N GLY A 155 14.32 -4.91 -11.19
CA GLY A 155 13.73 -4.76 -9.85
C GLY A 155 12.23 -4.49 -9.82
N GLN A 156 11.52 -4.69 -10.92
CA GLN A 156 10.09 -4.41 -11.02
C GLN A 156 9.24 -5.69 -10.91
N ASN A 157 8.02 -5.52 -10.42
CA ASN A 157 6.98 -6.55 -10.43
C ASN A 157 5.76 -6.04 -11.24
N PRO A 158 5.81 -6.06 -12.57
CA PRO A 158 4.70 -5.57 -13.40
C PRO A 158 3.43 -6.40 -13.23
N GLY A 159 3.52 -7.67 -12.91
CA GLY A 159 2.36 -8.53 -12.70
C GLY A 159 1.48 -8.08 -11.53
N THR A 160 2.07 -7.50 -10.50
CA THR A 160 1.35 -6.98 -9.33
C THR A 160 1.07 -5.48 -9.45
N ASN A 161 2.10 -4.68 -9.80
CA ASN A 161 2.03 -3.22 -9.72
C ASN A 161 1.57 -2.56 -11.02
N HIS A 162 1.80 -3.21 -12.15
CA HIS A 162 1.48 -2.70 -13.49
C HIS A 162 0.94 -3.82 -14.39
N PRO A 163 -0.18 -4.46 -14.04
CA PRO A 163 -0.63 -5.68 -14.73
C PRO A 163 -0.89 -5.48 -16.23
N ARG A 164 -1.25 -4.27 -16.65
CA ARG A 164 -1.42 -3.94 -18.07
C ARG A 164 -0.11 -3.94 -18.87
N MET A 165 1.04 -3.78 -18.20
CA MET A 165 2.35 -3.87 -18.85
C MET A 165 2.69 -5.29 -19.31
N LEU A 166 2.05 -6.32 -18.76
CA LEU A 166 2.28 -7.70 -19.18
C LEU A 166 1.81 -7.95 -20.61
N GLU A 167 0.78 -7.25 -21.10
CA GLU A 167 0.29 -7.40 -22.47
C GLU A 167 1.36 -6.98 -23.49
N PRO A 168 1.90 -5.74 -23.50
CA PRO A 168 2.95 -5.36 -24.45
C PRO A 168 4.25 -6.16 -24.26
N LEU A 169 4.62 -6.58 -23.07
CA LEU A 169 5.78 -7.47 -22.87
C LEU A 169 5.56 -8.81 -23.59
N ARG A 170 4.39 -9.41 -23.44
CA ARG A 170 4.04 -10.66 -24.11
C ARG A 170 3.99 -10.52 -25.64
N GLU A 171 3.43 -9.42 -26.13
CA GLU A 171 3.39 -9.16 -27.58
C GLU A 171 4.80 -8.90 -28.14
N ALA A 172 5.68 -8.23 -27.38
CA ALA A 172 7.09 -8.07 -27.75
C ALA A 172 7.79 -9.44 -27.86
N VAL A 173 7.61 -10.34 -26.88
CA VAL A 173 8.17 -11.69 -26.93
C VAL A 173 7.64 -12.49 -28.14
N LYS A 174 6.35 -12.39 -28.45
CA LYS A 174 5.77 -13.06 -29.65
C LYS A 174 6.38 -12.57 -30.96
N ARG A 175 6.82 -11.31 -31.02
CA ARG A 175 7.54 -10.75 -32.18
C ARG A 175 9.00 -11.21 -32.25
N GLY A 176 9.53 -11.84 -31.21
CA GLY A 176 10.91 -12.27 -31.11
C GLY A 176 11.81 -11.35 -30.27
N ALA A 177 11.25 -10.33 -29.64
CA ALA A 177 12.00 -9.49 -28.71
C ALA A 177 12.42 -10.29 -27.46
N GLN A 178 13.58 -9.96 -26.91
CA GLN A 178 14.08 -10.56 -25.69
C GLN A 178 13.65 -9.74 -24.48
N VAL A 179 13.04 -10.39 -23.50
CA VAL A 179 12.73 -9.77 -22.20
C VAL A 179 13.70 -10.35 -21.16
N VAL A 180 14.53 -9.48 -20.59
CA VAL A 180 15.52 -9.83 -19.59
C VAL A 180 15.07 -9.28 -18.24
N CYS A 181 14.88 -10.17 -17.26
CA CYS A 181 14.46 -9.81 -15.91
C CYS A 181 15.65 -9.89 -14.95
N VAL A 182 15.92 -8.81 -14.24
CA VAL A 182 16.91 -8.74 -13.16
C VAL A 182 16.19 -8.42 -11.87
N ASN A 183 15.95 -9.43 -11.05
CA ASN A 183 15.20 -9.32 -9.81
C ASN A 183 15.70 -10.39 -8.81
N PRO A 184 15.98 -10.03 -7.54
CA PRO A 184 16.34 -11.01 -6.51
C PRO A 184 15.17 -11.92 -6.11
N LEU A 185 13.93 -11.54 -6.44
CA LEU A 185 12.72 -12.30 -6.14
C LEU A 185 12.12 -12.90 -7.42
N LYS A 186 11.55 -14.07 -7.28
CA LYS A 186 10.69 -14.64 -8.32
C LYS A 186 9.33 -13.97 -8.31
N GLU A 187 9.04 -13.23 -9.35
CA GLU A 187 7.78 -12.50 -9.49
C GLU A 187 6.88 -13.18 -10.52
N ARG A 188 5.63 -13.48 -10.15
CA ARG A 188 4.69 -14.25 -10.99
C ARG A 188 4.50 -13.72 -12.41
N GLY A 189 4.65 -12.45 -12.63
CA GLY A 189 4.47 -11.84 -13.95
C GLY A 189 5.71 -11.89 -14.84
N LEU A 190 6.82 -12.45 -14.34
CA LEU A 190 8.12 -12.49 -15.03
C LEU A 190 8.68 -13.93 -15.13
N GLU A 191 7.90 -14.93 -14.79
CA GLU A 191 8.19 -16.36 -14.96
C GLU A 191 7.80 -16.88 -16.36
#